data_05d760f56126aa59bc41413dcb46ffcb
#
_entry.id   05d760f56126aa59bc41413dcb46ffcb
#
_cell.length_a   1.000
_cell.length_b   1.000
_cell.length_c   1.000
_cell.angle_alpha   90.00
_cell.angle_beta   90.00
_cell.angle_gamma   90.00
#
_symmetry.space_group_name_H-M   'P 1'
#
loop_
_entity.id
_entity.type
_entity.pdbx_description
1 polymer ?
#
loop_
_entity_poly.entity_id
_entity_poly.type
_entity_poly.pdbx_seq_one_letter_code
_entity_poly.pdbx_strand_id
1 'polypeptide(L)'
;MSAEKKYYAVMLVDDNEIDNLINQKMIEASGICEHIFIHSGARSAIEFLKNIEKLAKGPVSLYLPEIIFLDIDMPLMDGFQFLEEFDKLSDSIKNHCKVVMLTSSLNPQDMNKAKKNQFVLKYINKPLTQENLKKI
;
A
#
# COMPACT_ATOMS: atom_id res chain seq x y z
N MET A 1 5.08 5.85 28.29
CA MET A 1 5.72 4.83 27.46
C MET A 1 4.95 4.66 26.17
N SER A 2 5.58 4.84 25.05
CA SER A 2 4.92 4.68 23.77
C SER A 2 4.79 3.20 23.43
N ALA A 3 3.64 2.82 22.87
CA ALA A 3 3.46 1.48 22.35
C ALA A 3 4.38 1.28 21.16
N GLU A 4 4.92 0.09 21.02
CA GLU A 4 5.70 -0.28 19.86
C GLU A 4 4.83 -0.27 18.62
N LYS A 5 5.31 0.34 17.53
CA LYS A 5 4.56 0.38 16.28
C LYS A 5 4.64 -0.97 15.59
N LYS A 6 3.50 -1.41 15.03
CA LYS A 6 3.44 -2.69 14.32
C LYS A 6 4.29 -2.69 13.05
N TYR A 7 4.30 -1.56 12.34
CA TYR A 7 5.03 -1.42 11.09
C TYR A 7 5.96 -0.22 11.14
N TYR A 8 7.08 -0.33 10.45
CA TYR A 8 7.95 0.82 10.22
C TYR A 8 7.27 1.84 9.32
N ALA A 9 6.71 1.39 8.20
CA ALA A 9 6.11 2.29 7.24
C ALA A 9 4.96 1.63 6.50
N VAL A 10 3.99 2.43 6.11
CA VAL A 10 2.95 2.05 5.16
C VAL A 10 2.96 3.04 4.01
N MET A 11 2.40 2.63 2.87
CA MET A 11 2.29 3.48 1.68
C MET A 11 0.83 3.59 1.29
N LEU A 12 0.41 4.80 0.93
CA LEU A 12 -0.90 5.05 0.32
C LEU A 12 -0.69 5.37 -1.15
N VAL A 13 -1.40 4.69 -2.03
CA VAL A 13 -1.34 4.92 -3.48
C VAL A 13 -2.76 5.18 -3.99
N ASP A 14 -3.07 6.44 -4.26
CA ASP A 14 -4.39 6.88 -4.69
C ASP A 14 -4.24 8.23 -5.39
N ASP A 15 -4.93 8.42 -6.51
CA ASP A 15 -4.88 9.69 -7.25
C ASP A 15 -5.81 10.76 -6.64
N ASN A 16 -6.67 10.39 -5.71
CA ASN A 16 -7.59 11.31 -5.05
C ASN A 16 -6.94 11.86 -3.78
N GLU A 17 -6.61 13.15 -3.79
CA GLU A 17 -5.93 13.81 -2.67
C GLU A 17 -6.77 13.79 -1.38
N ILE A 18 -8.09 13.91 -1.51
CA ILE A 18 -8.98 13.91 -0.34
C ILE A 18 -9.00 12.54 0.30
N ASP A 19 -9.09 11.48 -0.51
CA ASP A 19 -9.04 10.11 0.01
C ASP A 19 -7.71 9.82 0.71
N ASN A 20 -6.59 10.27 0.12
CA ASN A 20 -5.28 10.12 0.75
C ASN A 20 -5.23 10.84 2.09
N LEU A 21 -5.78 12.06 2.17
CA LEU A 21 -5.78 12.81 3.42
C LEU A 21 -6.62 12.10 4.50
N ILE A 22 -7.82 11.65 4.15
CA ILE A 22 -8.70 10.95 5.09
C ILE A 22 -8.03 9.68 5.59
N ASN A 23 -7.48 8.89 4.69
CA ASN A 23 -6.85 7.62 5.04
C ASN A 23 -5.56 7.83 5.84
N GLN A 24 -4.79 8.87 5.50
CA GLN A 24 -3.61 9.26 6.28
C GLN A 24 -3.97 9.57 7.72
N LYS A 25 -5.00 10.39 7.93
CA LYS A 25 -5.46 10.76 9.28
C LYS A 25 -5.91 9.54 10.06
N MET A 26 -6.58 8.62 9.40
CA MET A 26 -7.04 7.38 10.02
C MET A 26 -5.85 6.51 10.47
N ILE A 27 -4.84 6.39 9.62
CA ILE A 27 -3.64 5.61 9.93
C ILE A 27 -2.87 6.27 11.07
N GLU A 28 -2.71 7.60 11.04
CA GLU A 28 -2.04 8.33 12.12
C GLU A 28 -2.74 8.11 13.46
N ALA A 29 -4.06 8.19 13.46
CA ALA A 29 -4.84 7.99 14.69
C ALA A 29 -4.71 6.57 15.25
N SER A 30 -4.48 5.58 14.39
CA SER A 30 -4.33 4.18 14.82
C SER A 30 -2.98 3.91 15.47
N GLY A 31 -1.96 4.70 15.16
CA GLY A 31 -0.61 4.46 15.65
C GLY A 31 0.05 3.20 15.11
N ILE A 32 -0.43 2.66 13.98
CA ILE A 32 0.01 1.37 13.46
C ILE A 32 1.43 1.39 12.88
N CYS A 33 1.92 2.56 12.48
CA CYS A 33 3.23 2.68 11.84
C CYS A 33 3.93 3.97 12.22
N GLU A 34 5.24 4.02 11.97
CA GLU A 34 6.04 5.21 12.24
C GLU A 34 6.02 6.20 11.08
N HIS A 35 5.96 5.71 9.84
CA HIS A 35 6.02 6.54 8.64
C HIS A 35 4.89 6.20 7.68
N ILE A 36 4.40 7.21 6.97
CA ILE A 36 3.40 7.05 5.91
C ILE A 36 3.96 7.69 4.65
N PHE A 37 4.08 6.90 3.58
CA PHE A 37 4.47 7.40 2.27
C PHE A 37 3.22 7.55 1.42
N ILE A 38 3.04 8.72 0.79
CA ILE A 38 1.85 8.99 -0.01
C ILE A 38 2.27 9.21 -1.45
N HIS A 39 1.65 8.46 -2.35
CA HIS A 39 1.85 8.60 -3.78
C HIS A 39 0.52 8.83 -4.48
N SER A 40 0.50 9.79 -5.39
CA SER A 40 -0.70 10.15 -6.14
C SER A 40 -0.92 9.29 -7.38
N GLY A 41 -0.09 8.31 -7.62
CA GLY A 41 -0.23 7.42 -8.76
C GLY A 41 0.66 6.18 -8.63
N ALA A 42 0.29 5.16 -9.40
CA ALA A 42 0.96 3.86 -9.34
C ALA A 42 2.41 3.94 -9.83
N ARG A 43 2.67 4.72 -10.89
CA ARG A 43 4.03 4.84 -11.43
C ARG A 43 4.98 5.45 -10.41
N SER A 44 4.55 6.49 -9.74
CA SER A 44 5.35 7.13 -8.69
C SER A 44 5.70 6.13 -7.59
N ALA A 45 4.74 5.32 -7.18
CA ALA A 45 4.95 4.31 -6.15
C ALA A 45 5.95 3.24 -6.60
N ILE A 46 5.83 2.75 -7.82
CA ILE A 46 6.78 1.77 -8.38
C ILE A 46 8.19 2.35 -8.45
N GLU A 47 8.33 3.59 -8.93
CA GLU A 47 9.64 4.24 -9.02
C GLU A 47 10.27 4.43 -7.63
N PHE A 48 9.45 4.77 -6.64
CA PHE A 48 9.90 4.89 -5.26
C PHE A 48 10.49 3.57 -4.75
N LEU A 49 9.80 2.46 -4.99
CA LEU A 49 10.27 1.14 -4.56
C LEU A 49 11.58 0.76 -5.25
N LYS A 50 11.68 1.02 -6.56
CA LYS A 50 12.92 0.78 -7.31
C LYS A 50 14.07 1.62 -6.77
N ASN A 51 13.81 2.88 -6.44
CA ASN A 51 14.84 3.79 -5.94
C ASN A 51 15.36 3.37 -4.58
N ILE A 52 14.48 2.88 -3.70
CA ILE A 52 14.93 2.35 -2.41
C ILE A 52 15.95 1.22 -2.64
N GLU A 53 15.66 0.31 -3.55
CA GLU A 53 16.56 -0.81 -3.85
C GLU A 53 17.93 -0.33 -4.33
N LYS A 54 17.94 0.69 -5.20
CA LYS A 54 19.19 1.23 -5.76
C LYS A 54 20.01 2.02 -4.74
N LEU A 55 19.36 2.76 -3.84
CA LEU A 55 20.00 3.73 -2.97
C LEU A 55 20.21 3.23 -1.54
N ALA A 56 19.58 2.14 -1.16
CA ALA A 56 19.67 1.63 0.20
C ALA A 56 21.11 1.19 0.53
N LYS A 57 21.56 1.59 1.70
CA LYS A 57 22.82 1.11 2.28
C LYS A 57 22.45 0.08 3.33
N GLY A 58 22.62 -1.19 3.02
CA GLY A 58 22.22 -2.28 3.87
C GLY A 58 20.91 -2.92 3.42
N PRO A 59 20.25 -3.70 4.28
CA PRO A 59 19.03 -4.41 3.89
C PRO A 59 17.91 -3.46 3.49
N VAL A 60 17.30 -3.68 2.32
CA VAL A 60 16.18 -2.85 1.84
C VAL A 60 14.99 -2.88 2.79
N SER A 61 14.83 -3.96 3.55
CA SER A 61 13.76 -4.08 4.54
C SER A 61 13.74 -2.97 5.59
N LEU A 62 14.87 -2.26 5.78
CA LEU A 62 14.93 -1.13 6.71
C LEU A 62 14.28 0.13 6.16
N TYR A 63 13.94 0.17 4.87
CA TYR A 63 13.46 1.37 4.19
C TYR A 63 12.11 1.18 3.49
N LEU A 64 11.68 -0.07 3.28
CA LEU A 64 10.47 -0.39 2.53
C LEU A 64 9.23 -0.32 3.39
N PRO A 65 8.08 0.09 2.81
CA PRO A 65 6.81 -0.07 3.51
C PRO A 65 6.46 -1.55 3.61
N GLU A 66 5.88 -1.94 4.73
CA GLU A 66 5.43 -3.32 4.92
C GLU A 66 4.03 -3.51 4.35
N ILE A 67 3.21 -2.44 4.37
CA ILE A 67 1.85 -2.46 3.82
C ILE A 67 1.72 -1.36 2.78
N ILE A 68 1.15 -1.72 1.63
CA ILE A 68 0.80 -0.78 0.57
C ILE A 68 -0.72 -0.77 0.42
N PHE A 69 -1.35 0.34 0.77
CA PHE A 69 -2.77 0.55 0.53
C PHE A 69 -2.93 1.08 -0.89
N LEU A 70 -3.60 0.33 -1.74
CA LEU A 70 -3.61 0.56 -3.18
C LEU A 70 -5.03 0.70 -3.70
N ASP A 71 -5.32 1.83 -4.35
CA ASP A 71 -6.59 2.01 -5.04
C ASP A 71 -6.58 1.29 -6.39
N ILE A 72 -7.74 0.83 -6.82
CA ILE A 72 -7.88 0.18 -8.13
C ILE A 72 -8.01 1.21 -9.24
N ASP A 73 -8.91 2.20 -9.06
CA ASP A 73 -9.30 3.13 -10.13
C ASP A 73 -8.41 4.36 -10.15
N MET A 74 -7.31 4.27 -10.90
CA MET A 74 -6.38 5.37 -11.09
C MET A 74 -6.10 5.55 -12.58
N PRO A 75 -5.89 6.82 -13.04
CA PRO A 75 -5.56 7.04 -14.45
C PRO A 75 -4.15 6.54 -14.78
N LEU A 76 -3.89 6.28 -16.03
CA LEU A 76 -2.61 5.87 -16.60
C LEU A 76 -2.20 4.44 -16.20
N MET A 77 -2.16 4.15 -14.92
CA MET A 77 -1.85 2.80 -14.41
C MET A 77 -2.79 2.52 -13.23
N ASP A 78 -3.70 1.57 -13.39
CA ASP A 78 -4.63 1.21 -12.33
C ASP A 78 -3.98 0.27 -11.32
N GLY A 79 -4.74 -0.12 -10.29
CA GLY A 79 -4.22 -0.97 -9.22
C GLY A 79 -3.78 -2.35 -9.70
N PHE A 80 -4.46 -2.93 -10.67
CA PHE A 80 -4.08 -4.25 -11.19
C PHE A 80 -2.82 -4.16 -12.05
N GLN A 81 -2.67 -3.08 -12.81
CA GLN A 81 -1.45 -2.82 -13.56
C GLN A 81 -0.27 -2.56 -12.61
N PHE A 82 -0.53 -1.89 -11.49
CA PHE A 82 0.48 -1.74 -10.44
C PHE A 82 0.97 -3.12 -9.98
N LEU A 83 0.05 -4.04 -9.72
CA LEU A 83 0.41 -5.38 -9.26
C LEU A 83 1.25 -6.14 -10.28
N GLU A 84 0.97 -5.95 -11.58
CA GLU A 84 1.79 -6.53 -12.65
C GLU A 84 3.22 -5.99 -12.62
N GLU A 85 3.37 -4.67 -12.46
CA GLU A 85 4.69 -4.04 -12.39
C GLU A 85 5.40 -4.40 -11.08
N PHE A 86 4.66 -4.52 -10.00
CA PHE A 86 5.19 -4.96 -8.71
C PHE A 86 5.78 -6.37 -8.81
N ASP A 87 5.13 -7.25 -9.55
CA ASP A 87 5.61 -8.63 -9.75
C ASP A 87 6.98 -8.69 -10.46
N LYS A 88 7.33 -7.64 -11.20
CA LYS A 88 8.62 -7.55 -11.90
C LYS A 88 9.75 -7.04 -11.00
N LEU A 89 9.44 -6.61 -9.79
CA LEU A 89 10.45 -6.11 -8.86
C LEU A 89 11.23 -7.28 -8.24
N SER A 90 12.30 -6.95 -7.53
CA SER A 90 13.14 -7.98 -6.90
C SER A 90 12.37 -8.75 -5.82
N ASP A 91 12.85 -9.95 -5.52
CA ASP A 91 12.26 -10.78 -4.47
C ASP A 91 12.35 -10.11 -3.11
N SER A 92 13.39 -9.33 -2.85
CA SER A 92 13.54 -8.58 -1.59
C SER A 92 12.35 -7.64 -1.36
N ILE A 93 11.90 -6.96 -2.41
CA ILE A 93 10.76 -6.07 -2.32
C ILE A 93 9.46 -6.87 -2.21
N LYS A 94 9.27 -7.83 -3.10
CA LYS A 94 8.03 -8.61 -3.16
C LYS A 94 7.75 -9.41 -1.89
N ASN A 95 8.79 -9.89 -1.24
CA ASN A 95 8.63 -10.66 -0.01
C ASN A 95 8.40 -9.78 1.20
N HIS A 96 8.82 -8.52 1.15
CA HIS A 96 8.69 -7.60 2.28
C HIS A 96 7.35 -6.86 2.29
N CYS A 97 6.88 -6.42 1.13
CA CYS A 97 5.68 -5.59 1.02
C CYS A 97 4.43 -6.44 0.80
N LYS A 98 3.37 -6.13 1.53
CA LYS A 98 2.04 -6.74 1.31
C LYS A 98 1.09 -5.66 0.84
N VAL A 99 0.20 -6.01 -0.06
CA VAL A 99 -0.76 -5.06 -0.64
C VAL A 99 -2.13 -5.26 -0.01
N VAL A 100 -2.73 -4.15 0.40
CA VAL A 100 -4.14 -4.10 0.82
C VAL A 100 -4.86 -3.23 -0.21
N MET A 101 -5.80 -3.82 -0.94
CA MET A 101 -6.62 -3.04 -1.86
C MET A 101 -7.56 -2.17 -1.04
N LEU A 102 -7.54 -0.86 -1.29
CA LEU A 102 -8.38 0.11 -0.59
C LEU A 102 -9.11 0.92 -1.64
N THR A 103 -10.36 0.57 -1.92
CA THR A 103 -11.06 1.07 -3.09
C THR A 103 -12.53 1.35 -2.82
N SER A 104 -13.13 2.20 -3.67
CA SER A 104 -14.57 2.40 -3.67
C SER A 104 -15.30 1.48 -4.64
N SER A 105 -14.58 0.62 -5.37
CA SER A 105 -15.19 -0.33 -6.29
C SER A 105 -16.04 -1.37 -5.56
N LEU A 106 -17.27 -1.54 -6.02
CA LEU A 106 -18.18 -2.58 -5.54
C LEU A 106 -18.32 -3.71 -6.57
N ASN A 107 -17.49 -3.71 -7.60
CA ASN A 107 -17.55 -4.68 -8.68
C ASN A 107 -17.03 -6.05 -8.17
N PRO A 108 -17.90 -7.11 -8.19
CA PRO A 108 -17.45 -8.44 -7.75
C PRO A 108 -16.27 -9.00 -8.54
N GLN A 109 -16.12 -8.61 -9.80
CA GLN A 109 -14.99 -9.04 -10.63
C GLN A 109 -13.67 -8.49 -10.09
N ASP A 110 -13.66 -7.22 -9.65
CA ASP A 110 -12.48 -6.60 -9.06
C ASP A 110 -12.10 -7.31 -7.76
N MET A 111 -13.09 -7.59 -6.92
CA MET A 111 -12.87 -8.30 -5.67
C MET A 111 -12.29 -9.70 -5.90
N ASN A 112 -12.86 -10.43 -6.84
CA ASN A 112 -12.38 -11.78 -7.16
C ASN A 112 -10.98 -11.76 -7.74
N LYS A 113 -10.70 -10.80 -8.61
CA LYS A 113 -9.37 -10.63 -9.22
C LYS A 113 -8.33 -10.30 -8.17
N ALA A 114 -8.68 -9.42 -7.22
CA ALA A 114 -7.78 -9.07 -6.12
C ALA A 114 -7.49 -10.28 -5.22
N LYS A 115 -8.52 -11.05 -4.87
CA LYS A 115 -8.35 -12.22 -4.01
C LYS A 115 -7.45 -13.29 -4.60
N LYS A 116 -7.37 -13.37 -5.93
CA LYS A 116 -6.52 -14.34 -6.62
C LYS A 116 -5.08 -13.90 -6.73
N ASN A 117 -4.79 -12.64 -6.46
CA ASN A 117 -3.43 -12.11 -6.58
C ASN A 117 -2.62 -12.45 -5.33
N GLN A 118 -1.45 -13.04 -5.54
CA GLN A 118 -0.60 -13.52 -4.44
C GLN A 118 -0.09 -12.41 -3.52
N PHE A 119 -0.03 -11.17 -3.99
CA PHE A 119 0.48 -10.04 -3.22
C PHE A 119 -0.58 -9.35 -2.38
N VAL A 120 -1.85 -9.61 -2.68
CA VAL A 120 -2.98 -8.95 -2.00
C VAL A 120 -3.34 -9.69 -0.73
N LEU A 121 -3.16 -9.00 0.39
CA LEU A 121 -3.48 -9.52 1.72
C LEU A 121 -4.97 -9.39 2.01
N LYS A 122 -5.55 -8.23 1.71
CA LYS A 122 -6.95 -7.91 1.98
C LYS A 122 -7.53 -6.97 0.93
N TYR A 123 -8.87 -6.97 0.85
CA TYR A 123 -9.65 -6.06 0.02
C TYR A 123 -10.58 -5.28 0.94
N ILE A 124 -10.41 -3.97 1.00
CA ILE A 124 -11.16 -3.10 1.91
C ILE A 124 -11.85 -2.02 1.10
N ASN A 125 -13.13 -1.80 1.37
CA ASN A 125 -13.86 -0.68 0.77
C ASN A 125 -13.57 0.61 1.55
N LYS A 126 -13.38 1.71 0.82
CA LYS A 126 -13.18 3.03 1.43
C LYS A 126 -14.42 3.47 2.19
N PRO A 127 -14.26 4.27 3.23
CA PRO A 127 -13.02 4.74 3.84
C PRO A 127 -12.39 3.71 4.75
N LEU A 128 -11.08 3.83 4.95
CA LEU A 128 -10.35 3.01 5.91
C LEU A 128 -10.84 3.30 7.32
N THR A 129 -11.04 2.25 8.13
CA THR A 129 -11.54 2.40 9.50
C THR A 129 -10.53 1.90 10.52
N GLN A 130 -10.71 2.29 11.79
CA GLN A 130 -9.88 1.77 12.88
C GLN A 130 -10.01 0.26 13.01
N GLU A 131 -11.22 -0.27 12.81
CA GLU A 131 -11.44 -1.71 12.85
C GLU A 131 -10.66 -2.43 11.75
N ASN A 132 -10.65 -1.89 10.53
CA ASN A 132 -9.85 -2.43 9.44
C ASN A 132 -8.36 -2.46 9.82
N LEU A 133 -7.86 -1.38 10.41
CA LEU A 133 -6.45 -1.26 10.77
C LEU A 133 -6.04 -2.23 11.87
N LYS A 134 -6.92 -2.52 12.80
CA LYS A 134 -6.65 -3.49 13.87
C LYS A 134 -6.47 -4.90 13.32
N LYS A 135 -7.05 -5.21 12.16
CA LYS A 135 -7.04 -6.55 11.57
C LYS A 135 -5.93 -6.76 10.54
N ILE A 136 -5.11 -5.78 10.31
CA ILE A 136 -4.01 -5.89 9.34
C ILE A 136 -2.73 -6.43 9.97
#